data_5fd24083f2b231705c38693c31b09c13
#
_entry.id   5fd24083f2b231705c38693c31b09c13
#
_cell.length_a   1.000
_cell.length_b   1.000
_cell.length_c   1.000
_cell.angle_alpha   90.00
_cell.angle_beta   90.00
_cell.angle_gamma   90.00
#
_symmetry.space_group_name_H-M   'P 1'
#
loop_
_entity.id
_entity.type
_entity.pdbx_description
1 polymer ?
#
loop_
_entity_poly.entity_id
_entity_poly.type
_entity_poly.pdbx_seq_one_letter_code
_entity_poly.pdbx_strand_id
1 'polypeptide(L)'
;FPRKFLNTAFITVVNLIFTLITNSFAAYAITRNRKKSKFFSLMYYYFISAMFIPFQVIMLPLVVQANAFHLDNIFGITFLYIIFGLPMNTFLYTGAVKAIPEALDEAAMIDGANPIQIFSRIIFPVLKPTTATVAILSFMWTWNDFTMPLVLLSDESQQTLQLAQYVFKKQFSVD
;
A
#
# COMPACT_ATOMS: atom_id res chain seq x y z
N PHE A 1 22.81 13.78 -5.11
CA PHE A 1 21.82 13.98 -4.06
C PHE A 1 20.43 14.32 -4.61
N PRO A 2 20.24 15.27 -5.56
CA PRO A 2 18.90 15.60 -6.09
C PRO A 2 18.16 14.42 -6.69
N ARG A 3 18.85 13.54 -7.41
CA ARG A 3 18.26 12.35 -8.05
C ARG A 3 17.69 11.38 -7.00
N LYS A 4 18.42 11.14 -5.90
CA LYS A 4 17.99 10.23 -4.81
C LYS A 4 16.75 10.79 -4.08
N PHE A 5 16.66 12.10 -3.93
CA PHE A 5 15.45 12.76 -3.43
C PHE A 5 14.27 12.58 -4.39
N LEU A 6 14.48 12.79 -5.69
CA LEU A 6 13.45 12.61 -6.71
C LEU A 6 12.98 11.15 -6.78
N ASN A 7 13.88 10.18 -6.66
CA ASN A 7 13.52 8.76 -6.61
C ASN A 7 12.58 8.48 -5.42
N THR A 8 12.94 8.95 -4.22
CA THR A 8 12.10 8.77 -3.03
C THR A 8 10.75 9.47 -3.18
N ALA A 9 10.74 10.69 -3.69
CA ALA A 9 9.51 11.44 -3.93
C ALA A 9 8.61 10.71 -4.96
N PHE A 10 9.18 10.24 -6.06
CA PHE A 10 8.45 9.47 -7.06
C PHE A 10 7.82 8.21 -6.47
N ILE A 11 8.64 7.37 -5.81
CA ILE A 11 8.16 6.12 -5.18
C ILE A 11 7.03 6.44 -4.20
N THR A 12 7.22 7.44 -3.34
CA THR A 12 6.25 7.79 -2.30
C THR A 12 4.94 8.32 -2.89
N VAL A 13 5.01 9.25 -3.84
CA VAL A 13 3.80 9.85 -4.44
C VAL A 13 3.02 8.81 -5.23
N VAL A 14 3.70 8.01 -6.06
CA VAL A 14 3.04 6.97 -6.86
C VAL A 14 2.44 5.91 -5.95
N ASN A 15 3.21 5.43 -4.95
CA ASN A 15 2.68 4.51 -3.95
C ASN A 15 1.42 5.06 -3.26
N LEU A 16 1.44 6.31 -2.79
CA LEU A 16 0.28 6.92 -2.14
C LEU A 16 -0.95 6.92 -3.03
N ILE A 17 -0.83 7.43 -4.26
CA ILE A 17 -1.96 7.52 -5.20
C ILE A 17 -2.60 6.14 -5.41
N PHE A 18 -1.78 5.16 -5.78
CA PHE A 18 -2.29 3.81 -6.05
C PHE A 18 -2.80 3.11 -4.80
N THR A 19 -2.10 3.20 -3.69
CA THR A 19 -2.53 2.60 -2.41
C THR A 19 -3.87 3.15 -1.95
N LEU A 20 -4.07 4.48 -1.95
CA LEU A 20 -5.32 5.07 -1.49
C LEU A 20 -6.51 4.66 -2.36
N ILE A 21 -6.32 4.53 -3.66
CA ILE A 21 -7.39 4.14 -4.59
C ILE A 21 -7.64 2.62 -4.53
N THR A 22 -6.60 1.81 -4.73
CA THR A 22 -6.77 0.36 -4.88
C THR A 22 -7.13 -0.32 -3.57
N ASN A 23 -6.49 0.06 -2.46
CA ASN A 23 -6.70 -0.59 -1.18
C ASN A 23 -8.05 -0.19 -0.55
N SER A 24 -8.50 1.07 -0.73
CA SER A 24 -9.83 1.49 -0.28
C SER A 24 -10.93 0.79 -1.08
N PHE A 25 -10.76 0.67 -2.40
CA PHE A 25 -11.72 -0.04 -3.25
C PHE A 25 -11.77 -1.55 -2.93
N ALA A 26 -10.61 -2.19 -2.75
CA ALA A 26 -10.54 -3.58 -2.35
C ALA A 26 -11.22 -3.82 -0.99
N ALA A 27 -10.96 -2.96 0.00
CA ALA A 27 -11.58 -3.05 1.32
C ALA A 27 -13.10 -2.83 1.26
N TYR A 28 -13.59 -1.90 0.43
CA TYR A 28 -15.02 -1.70 0.19
C TYR A 28 -15.65 -2.96 -0.42
N ALA A 29 -15.08 -3.48 -1.52
CA ALA A 29 -15.59 -4.67 -2.18
C ALA A 29 -15.61 -5.88 -1.24
N ILE A 30 -14.56 -6.10 -0.47
CA ILE A 30 -14.48 -7.16 0.53
C ILE A 30 -15.56 -6.97 1.60
N THR A 31 -15.67 -5.78 2.18
CA THR A 31 -16.59 -5.54 3.30
C THR A 31 -18.04 -5.77 2.91
N ARG A 32 -18.47 -5.25 1.75
CA ARG A 32 -19.86 -5.37 1.28
C ARG A 32 -20.25 -6.77 0.82
N ASN A 33 -19.27 -7.55 0.34
CA ASN A 33 -19.53 -8.89 -0.20
C ASN A 33 -19.13 -10.03 0.73
N ARG A 34 -18.41 -9.76 1.81
CA ARG A 34 -17.86 -10.78 2.73
C ARG A 34 -18.92 -11.71 3.32
N LYS A 35 -20.10 -11.19 3.67
CA LYS A 35 -21.20 -12.01 4.21
C LYS A 35 -21.91 -12.83 3.13
N LYS A 36 -21.84 -12.40 1.87
CA LYS A 36 -22.56 -12.98 0.74
C LYS A 36 -21.73 -14.01 -0.03
N SER A 37 -20.39 -13.96 0.08
CA SER A 37 -19.47 -14.79 -0.69
C SER A 37 -18.29 -15.28 0.14
N LYS A 38 -18.08 -16.61 0.10
CA LYS A 38 -16.92 -17.27 0.73
C LYS A 38 -15.59 -16.74 0.16
N PHE A 39 -15.54 -16.38 -1.12
CA PHE A 39 -14.36 -15.81 -1.76
C PHE A 39 -13.93 -14.51 -1.08
N PHE A 40 -14.83 -13.54 -0.91
CA PHE A 40 -14.50 -12.29 -0.23
C PHE A 40 -14.18 -12.47 1.25
N SER A 41 -14.81 -13.44 1.91
CA SER A 41 -14.46 -13.81 3.27
C SER A 41 -13.02 -14.36 3.35
N LEU A 42 -12.64 -15.25 2.42
CA LEU A 42 -11.29 -15.79 2.33
C LEU A 42 -10.26 -14.71 2.05
N MET A 43 -10.54 -13.81 1.09
CA MET A 43 -9.67 -12.67 0.77
C MET A 43 -9.43 -11.77 2.00
N TYR A 44 -10.45 -11.50 2.78
CA TYR A 44 -10.30 -10.74 4.02
C TYR A 44 -9.31 -11.41 4.98
N TYR A 45 -9.53 -12.69 5.28
CA TYR A 45 -8.63 -13.41 6.21
C TYR A 45 -7.23 -13.58 5.64
N TYR A 46 -7.09 -13.75 4.33
CA TYR A 46 -5.81 -13.81 3.65
C TYR A 46 -5.00 -12.51 3.85
N PHE A 47 -5.61 -11.34 3.59
CA PHE A 47 -4.94 -10.07 3.81
C PHE A 47 -4.62 -9.83 5.29
N ILE A 48 -5.56 -10.11 6.20
CA ILE A 48 -5.30 -9.91 7.63
C ILE A 48 -4.19 -10.84 8.13
N SER A 49 -4.16 -12.10 7.68
CA SER A 49 -3.10 -13.04 8.10
C SER A 49 -1.70 -12.59 7.66
N ALA A 50 -1.60 -11.91 6.52
CA ALA A 50 -0.32 -11.40 6.03
C ALA A 50 0.31 -10.33 6.94
N MET A 51 -0.49 -9.64 7.78
CA MET A 51 0.03 -8.69 8.77
C MET A 51 0.91 -9.35 9.85
N PHE A 52 0.71 -10.63 10.09
CA PHE A 52 1.45 -11.37 11.13
C PHE A 52 2.78 -11.94 10.62
N ILE A 53 3.08 -11.80 9.33
CA ILE A 53 4.33 -12.28 8.74
C ILE A 53 5.37 -11.15 8.82
N PRO A 54 6.44 -11.28 9.63
CA PRO A 54 7.50 -10.27 9.67
C PRO A 54 8.19 -10.16 8.31
N PHE A 55 8.45 -8.92 7.87
CA PHE A 55 9.14 -8.66 6.60
C PHE A 55 10.49 -9.41 6.49
N GLN A 56 11.23 -9.48 7.59
CA GLN A 56 12.53 -10.14 7.65
C GLN A 56 12.49 -11.62 7.24
N VAL A 57 11.36 -12.30 7.51
CA VAL A 57 11.18 -13.72 7.15
C VAL A 57 11.03 -13.89 5.63
N ILE A 58 10.35 -12.95 4.98
CA ILE A 58 10.05 -13.02 3.54
C ILE A 58 11.08 -12.27 2.69
N MET A 59 11.99 -11.53 3.31
CA MET A 59 12.96 -10.68 2.61
C MET A 59 13.80 -11.43 1.58
N LEU A 60 14.39 -12.56 1.94
CA LEU A 60 15.22 -13.34 1.03
C LEU A 60 14.43 -13.95 -0.14
N PRO A 61 13.31 -14.66 0.09
CA PRO A 61 12.44 -15.10 -0.99
C PRO A 61 11.94 -13.95 -1.88
N LEU A 62 11.65 -12.79 -1.28
CA LEU A 62 11.21 -11.60 -2.02
C LEU A 62 12.29 -11.11 -3.00
N VAL A 63 13.55 -11.03 -2.57
CA VAL A 63 14.66 -10.61 -3.42
C VAL A 63 14.83 -11.57 -4.60
N VAL A 64 14.77 -12.89 -4.35
CA VAL A 64 14.86 -13.89 -5.41
C VAL A 64 13.74 -13.73 -6.44
N GLN A 65 12.50 -13.55 -5.97
CA GLN A 65 11.36 -13.36 -6.87
C GLN A 65 11.41 -12.01 -7.59
N ALA A 66 11.77 -10.94 -6.89
CA ALA A 66 11.87 -9.62 -7.50
C ALA A 66 12.89 -9.59 -8.63
N ASN A 67 14.05 -10.21 -8.45
CA ASN A 67 15.04 -10.36 -9.51
C ASN A 67 14.53 -11.21 -10.68
N ALA A 68 13.85 -12.33 -10.39
CA ALA A 68 13.29 -13.20 -11.43
C ALA A 68 12.22 -12.48 -12.29
N PHE A 69 11.48 -11.55 -11.71
CA PHE A 69 10.45 -10.76 -12.40
C PHE A 69 10.92 -9.36 -12.83
N HIS A 70 12.20 -9.06 -12.71
CA HIS A 70 12.79 -7.74 -13.02
C HIS A 70 12.12 -6.58 -12.25
N LEU A 71 11.78 -6.82 -10.98
CA LEU A 71 11.20 -5.83 -10.06
C LEU A 71 12.25 -5.16 -9.17
N ASP A 72 13.54 -5.37 -9.42
CA ASP A 72 14.70 -4.80 -8.73
C ASP A 72 15.02 -3.36 -9.20
N ASN A 73 13.98 -2.57 -9.42
CA ASN A 73 14.05 -1.20 -9.91
C ASN A 73 12.98 -0.30 -9.25
N ILE A 74 13.03 1.02 -9.53
CA ILE A 74 12.11 2.00 -8.94
C ILE A 74 10.64 1.65 -9.15
N PHE A 75 10.26 1.17 -10.32
CA PHE A 75 8.87 0.80 -10.62
C PHE A 75 8.46 -0.47 -9.87
N GLY A 76 9.35 -1.46 -9.84
CA GLY A 76 9.11 -2.71 -9.13
C GLY A 76 8.97 -2.51 -7.63
N ILE A 77 9.87 -1.75 -7.00
CA ILE A 77 9.77 -1.45 -5.57
C ILE A 77 8.50 -0.66 -5.23
N THR A 78 8.09 0.28 -6.11
CA THR A 78 6.83 1.02 -5.94
C THR A 78 5.63 0.08 -5.97
N PHE A 79 5.60 -0.85 -6.91
CA PHE A 79 4.56 -1.88 -7.00
C PHE A 79 4.53 -2.77 -5.75
N LEU A 80 5.69 -3.17 -5.25
CA LEU A 80 5.79 -3.95 -4.01
C LEU A 80 5.27 -3.18 -2.80
N TYR A 81 5.55 -1.88 -2.66
CA TYR A 81 4.98 -1.07 -1.58
C TYR A 81 3.45 -1.04 -1.60
N ILE A 82 2.84 -0.94 -2.79
CA ILE A 82 1.38 -0.97 -2.94
C ILE A 82 0.81 -2.31 -2.44
N ILE A 83 1.46 -3.42 -2.79
CA ILE A 83 1.04 -4.77 -2.36
C ILE A 83 1.25 -4.97 -0.87
N PHE A 84 2.41 -4.60 -0.32
CA PHE A 84 2.70 -4.74 1.11
C PHE A 84 1.85 -3.83 1.99
N GLY A 85 1.30 -2.75 1.44
CA GLY A 85 0.32 -1.91 2.10
C GLY A 85 -1.08 -2.54 2.22
N LEU A 86 -1.44 -3.51 1.35
CA LEU A 86 -2.78 -4.11 1.31
C LEU A 86 -3.26 -4.66 2.65
N PRO A 87 -2.49 -5.45 3.42
CA PRO A 87 -2.95 -6.04 4.67
C PRO A 87 -3.42 -4.98 5.67
N MET A 88 -2.56 -4.06 6.04
CA MET A 88 -2.85 -3.01 7.03
C MET A 88 -3.94 -2.06 6.55
N ASN A 89 -3.86 -1.63 5.30
CA ASN A 89 -4.83 -0.68 4.75
C ASN A 89 -6.22 -1.32 4.59
N THR A 90 -6.29 -2.59 4.19
CA THR A 90 -7.55 -3.36 4.16
C THR A 90 -8.15 -3.46 5.56
N PHE A 91 -7.35 -3.68 6.59
CA PHE A 91 -7.82 -3.69 7.97
C PHE A 91 -8.43 -2.35 8.38
N LEU A 92 -7.73 -1.24 8.15
CA LEU A 92 -8.19 0.10 8.49
C LEU A 92 -9.47 0.49 7.72
N TYR A 93 -9.47 0.31 6.41
CA TYR A 93 -10.61 0.65 5.58
C TYR A 93 -11.82 -0.26 5.82
N THR A 94 -11.64 -1.56 6.06
CA THR A 94 -12.77 -2.44 6.42
C THR A 94 -13.42 -2.02 7.71
N GLY A 95 -12.67 -1.58 8.70
CA GLY A 95 -13.20 -1.01 9.94
C GLY A 95 -14.09 0.21 9.65
N ALA A 96 -13.61 1.14 8.86
CA ALA A 96 -14.35 2.35 8.49
C ALA A 96 -15.59 2.06 7.61
N VAL A 97 -15.45 1.20 6.60
CA VAL A 97 -16.58 0.83 5.71
C VAL A 97 -17.71 0.14 6.48
N LYS A 98 -17.40 -0.67 7.49
CA LYS A 98 -18.42 -1.31 8.35
C LYS A 98 -19.27 -0.29 9.13
N ALA A 99 -18.71 0.87 9.46
CA ALA A 99 -19.44 1.93 10.16
C ALA A 99 -20.41 2.70 9.23
N ILE A 100 -20.28 2.56 7.91
CA ILE A 100 -21.16 3.20 6.93
C ILE A 100 -22.37 2.27 6.69
N PRO A 101 -23.62 2.75 6.90
CA PRO A 101 -24.82 1.96 6.69
C PRO A 101 -24.93 1.44 5.24
N GLU A 102 -25.26 0.15 5.07
CA GLU A 102 -25.47 -0.46 3.75
C GLU A 102 -26.64 0.19 2.98
N ALA A 103 -27.60 0.79 3.70
CA ALA A 103 -28.71 1.52 3.11
C ALA A 103 -28.29 2.65 2.14
N LEU A 104 -27.10 3.23 2.31
CA LEU A 104 -26.55 4.22 1.37
C LEU A 104 -26.21 3.59 0.02
N ASP A 105 -25.65 2.39 0.04
CA ASP A 105 -25.36 1.63 -1.18
C ASP A 105 -26.66 1.21 -1.88
N GLU A 106 -27.66 0.75 -1.11
CA GLU A 106 -28.96 0.31 -1.60
C GLU A 106 -29.74 1.48 -2.24
N ALA A 107 -29.80 2.62 -1.58
CA ALA A 107 -30.45 3.83 -2.12
C ALA A 107 -29.80 4.25 -3.45
N ALA A 108 -28.48 4.28 -3.51
CA ALA A 108 -27.76 4.62 -4.73
C ALA A 108 -27.98 3.60 -5.87
N MET A 109 -28.13 2.31 -5.54
CA MET A 109 -28.48 1.29 -6.54
C MET A 109 -29.90 1.49 -7.09
N ILE A 110 -30.85 1.89 -6.25
CA ILE A 110 -32.22 2.24 -6.69
C ILE A 110 -32.19 3.45 -7.64
N ASP A 111 -31.32 4.41 -7.38
CA ASP A 111 -31.07 5.59 -8.25
C ASP A 111 -30.28 5.26 -9.52
N GLY A 112 -29.95 3.98 -9.76
CA GLY A 112 -29.30 3.49 -10.98
C GLY A 112 -27.77 3.65 -10.96
N ALA A 113 -27.13 3.93 -9.81
CA ALA A 113 -25.69 4.02 -9.72
C ALA A 113 -25.03 2.61 -9.77
N ASN A 114 -23.98 2.48 -10.57
CA ASN A 114 -23.18 1.27 -10.59
C ASN A 114 -22.19 1.23 -9.39
N PRO A 115 -21.61 0.05 -9.04
CA PRO A 115 -20.74 -0.09 -7.86
C PRO A 115 -19.54 0.87 -7.84
N ILE A 116 -18.97 1.21 -8.99
CA ILE A 116 -17.85 2.16 -9.09
C ILE A 116 -18.32 3.58 -8.76
N GLN A 117 -19.52 3.96 -9.23
CA GLN A 117 -20.13 5.25 -8.91
C GLN A 117 -20.48 5.35 -7.44
N ILE A 118 -21.04 4.31 -6.85
CA ILE A 118 -21.34 4.24 -5.41
C ILE A 118 -20.05 4.43 -4.61
N PHE A 119 -19.02 3.65 -4.95
CA PHE A 119 -17.72 3.80 -4.28
C PHE A 119 -17.16 5.21 -4.41
N SER A 120 -17.02 5.72 -5.64
CA SER A 120 -16.30 6.96 -5.89
C SER A 120 -17.04 8.22 -5.43
N ARG A 121 -18.37 8.23 -5.54
CA ARG A 121 -19.19 9.43 -5.26
C ARG A 121 -19.79 9.47 -3.87
N ILE A 122 -19.96 8.31 -3.21
CA ILE A 122 -20.62 8.21 -1.91
C ILE A 122 -19.65 7.69 -0.85
N ILE A 123 -19.11 6.49 -1.04
CA ILE A 123 -18.33 5.81 0.00
C ILE A 123 -16.96 6.45 0.19
N PHE A 124 -16.19 6.65 -0.89
CA PHE A 124 -14.84 7.21 -0.80
C PHE A 124 -14.80 8.62 -0.18
N PRO A 125 -15.72 9.55 -0.50
CA PRO A 125 -15.83 10.83 0.22
C PRO A 125 -16.09 10.69 1.71
N VAL A 126 -16.92 9.74 2.14
CA VAL A 126 -17.18 9.47 3.57
C VAL A 126 -15.95 8.89 4.26
N LEU A 127 -15.12 8.15 3.53
CA LEU A 127 -13.86 7.56 4.04
C LEU A 127 -12.71 8.58 4.15
N LYS A 128 -12.89 9.87 3.83
CA LYS A 128 -11.83 10.89 3.90
C LYS A 128 -11.01 10.88 5.18
N PRO A 129 -11.60 10.81 6.40
CA PRO A 129 -10.80 10.77 7.64
C PRO A 129 -9.89 9.55 7.69
N THR A 130 -10.39 8.37 7.35
CA THR A 130 -9.59 7.13 7.31
C THR A 130 -8.56 7.19 6.19
N THR A 131 -8.91 7.75 5.04
CA THR A 131 -8.00 7.96 3.91
C THR A 131 -6.84 8.87 4.29
N ALA A 132 -7.08 9.93 5.06
CA ALA A 132 -6.02 10.79 5.59
C ALA A 132 -5.09 10.01 6.53
N THR A 133 -5.64 9.19 7.42
CA THR A 133 -4.84 8.33 8.31
C THR A 133 -3.98 7.35 7.51
N VAL A 134 -4.56 6.64 6.54
CA VAL A 134 -3.84 5.71 5.67
C VAL A 134 -2.76 6.45 4.87
N ALA A 135 -3.05 7.64 4.37
CA ALA A 135 -2.08 8.45 3.63
C ALA A 135 -0.87 8.82 4.48
N ILE A 136 -1.09 9.27 5.70
CA ILE A 136 0.00 9.62 6.63
C ILE A 136 0.85 8.39 6.96
N LEU A 137 0.21 7.27 7.32
CA LEU A 137 0.92 6.04 7.66
C LEU A 137 1.71 5.49 6.47
N SER A 138 1.11 5.43 5.29
CA SER A 138 1.78 4.96 4.07
C SER A 138 2.91 5.89 3.63
N PHE A 139 2.73 7.21 3.77
CA PHE A 139 3.78 8.18 3.52
C PHE A 139 4.97 7.95 4.44
N MET A 140 4.72 7.90 5.76
CA MET A 140 5.79 7.72 6.75
C MET A 140 6.52 6.41 6.56
N TRP A 141 5.78 5.34 6.25
CA TRP A 141 6.38 4.03 5.99
C TRP A 141 7.29 4.08 4.75
N THR A 142 6.77 4.51 3.61
CA THR A 142 7.51 4.49 2.34
C THR A 142 8.65 5.49 2.31
N TRP A 143 8.43 6.71 2.84
CA TRP A 143 9.46 7.75 2.88
C TRP A 143 10.66 7.38 3.74
N ASN A 144 10.41 6.75 4.89
CA ASN A 144 11.46 6.41 5.85
C ASN A 144 12.05 5.01 5.66
N ASP A 145 11.51 4.21 4.74
CA ASP A 145 12.00 2.85 4.56
C ASP A 145 13.40 2.85 3.95
N PHE A 146 14.24 2.09 4.59
CA PHE A 146 15.62 1.83 4.22
C PHE A 146 15.81 0.37 3.78
N THR A 147 15.04 -0.54 4.37
CA THR A 147 15.30 -1.98 4.27
C THR A 147 14.97 -2.54 2.89
N MET A 148 13.80 -2.21 2.35
CA MET A 148 13.39 -2.70 1.03
C MET A 148 14.26 -2.11 -0.09
N PRO A 149 14.58 -0.79 -0.11
CA PRO A 149 15.55 -0.24 -1.06
C PRO A 149 16.94 -0.86 -0.96
N LEU A 150 17.40 -1.18 0.25
CA LEU A 150 18.72 -1.79 0.46
C LEU A 150 18.86 -3.13 -0.22
N VAL A 151 17.81 -3.95 -0.18
CA VAL A 151 17.86 -5.34 -0.69
C VAL A 151 17.44 -5.45 -2.16
N LEU A 152 16.73 -4.45 -2.71
CA LEU A 152 16.21 -4.50 -4.07
C LEU A 152 16.91 -3.54 -5.05
N LEU A 153 17.36 -2.36 -4.60
CA LEU A 153 17.94 -1.34 -5.49
C LEU A 153 19.46 -1.40 -5.50
N SER A 154 20.02 -2.29 -6.32
CA SER A 154 21.47 -2.46 -6.47
C SER A 154 22.11 -1.31 -7.26
N ASP A 155 21.38 -0.69 -8.22
CA ASP A 155 21.85 0.42 -9.04
C ASP A 155 21.88 1.73 -8.23
N GLU A 156 23.08 2.33 -8.10
CA GLU A 156 23.27 3.59 -7.38
C GLU A 156 22.39 4.72 -7.91
N SER A 157 22.09 4.72 -9.19
CA SER A 157 21.25 5.72 -9.85
C SER A 157 19.78 5.66 -9.39
N GLN A 158 19.33 4.51 -8.89
CA GLN A 158 17.95 4.24 -8.45
C GLN A 158 17.79 4.29 -6.93
N GLN A 159 18.87 4.46 -6.18
CA GLN A 159 18.82 4.51 -4.73
C GLN A 159 17.90 5.60 -4.20
N THR A 160 17.28 5.30 -3.05
CA THR A 160 16.48 6.26 -2.28
C THR A 160 17.36 7.17 -1.42
N LEU A 161 16.77 8.25 -0.91
CA LEU A 161 17.42 9.19 -0.02
C LEU A 161 17.90 8.53 1.28
N GLN A 162 17.05 7.68 1.86
CA GLN A 162 17.35 6.97 3.12
C GLN A 162 18.52 6.02 2.95
N LEU A 163 18.55 5.27 1.85
CA LEU A 163 19.67 4.39 1.52
C LEU A 163 20.97 5.18 1.35
N ALA A 164 20.91 6.33 0.67
CA ALA A 164 22.07 7.20 0.49
C ALA A 164 22.60 7.78 1.80
N GLN A 165 21.71 8.18 2.71
CA GLN A 165 22.11 8.67 4.04
C GLN A 165 22.82 7.59 4.87
N TYR A 166 22.36 6.34 4.77
CA TYR A 166 23.02 5.23 5.46
C TYR A 166 24.42 4.96 4.92
N VAL A 167 24.58 4.92 3.59
CA VAL A 167 25.89 4.72 2.95
C VAL A 167 26.84 5.86 3.33
N PHE A 168 26.36 7.09 3.34
CA PHE A 168 27.14 8.27 3.74
C PHE A 168 27.59 8.18 5.20
N LYS A 169 26.68 7.85 6.12
CA LYS A 169 27.03 7.64 7.53
C LYS A 169 28.11 6.59 7.71
N LYS A 170 27.98 5.45 7.01
CA LYS A 170 28.97 4.35 7.07
C LYS A 170 30.35 4.76 6.55
N GLN A 171 30.43 5.64 5.55
CA GLN A 171 31.70 6.13 5.01
C GLN A 171 32.41 7.13 5.93
N PHE A 172 31.65 7.88 6.73
CA PHE A 172 32.18 8.96 7.56
C PHE A 172 32.09 8.70 9.08
N SER A 173 31.52 7.57 9.52
CA SER A 173 31.67 7.09 10.89
C SER A 173 33.07 6.53 11.05
N VAL A 174 33.95 7.33 11.62
CA VAL A 174 35.24 6.85 12.15
C VAL A 174 34.92 6.12 13.45
N ASP A 175 35.25 4.83 13.53
CA ASP A 175 35.23 4.06 14.77
C ASP A 175 36.21 4.66 15.80
#